data_d87484958c5cdb5e4b8e3dcb1257b8d2
#
_entry.id   d87484958c5cdb5e4b8e3dcb1257b8d2
#
_cell.length_a   1.000
_cell.length_b   1.000
_cell.length_c   1.000
_cell.angle_alpha   90.00
_cell.angle_beta   90.00
_cell.angle_gamma   90.00
#
_symmetry.space_group_name_H-M   'P 1'
#
loop_
_entity.id
_entity.type
_entity.pdbx_description
1 polymer ?
#
loop_
_entity_poly.entity_id
_entity_poly.type
_entity_poly.pdbx_seq_one_letter_code
_entity_poly.pdbx_strand_id
1 'polypeptide(L)'
;MIRLHTVDVAGGFLTVRASGAAAAKAALSGGAATPEHIQLLLRCAVPKGLPGVGTELRFPDCSLHVLPVGVVMLTVARARLTTAFADLKPLMFQPVPVDSALRTLFSDAVAHVLAAARGLDPHGLAHHLLGLAELVLRSALRAELDRVDAVVTRRREAVEYMREHLADPTLGADRVAEAMFISRRRLYQLFDDGQGVSERIRGLRIDRAKALLADPAAAARGIGEIARECGFVSAAHFSRTFRQVVGRTPTEFRAG
;
A
#
# COMPACT_ATOMS: atom_id res chain seq x y z
N MET A 1 -18.14 5.27 -27.68
CA MET A 1 -16.71 5.63 -27.86
C MET A 1 -16.18 6.01 -26.47
N ILE A 2 -15.67 5.04 -25.73
CA ILE A 2 -15.16 5.23 -24.36
C ILE A 2 -13.78 5.88 -24.50
N ARG A 3 -13.66 7.15 -24.09
CA ARG A 3 -12.34 7.78 -23.95
C ARG A 3 -11.59 7.03 -22.85
N LEU A 4 -10.66 6.18 -23.26
CA LEU A 4 -9.60 5.67 -22.40
C LEU A 4 -8.77 6.90 -21.98
N HIS A 5 -9.06 7.45 -20.80
CA HIS A 5 -8.11 8.34 -20.16
C HIS A 5 -6.79 7.56 -20.06
N THR A 6 -5.76 8.13 -20.63
CA THR A 6 -4.39 7.64 -20.69
C THR A 6 -3.98 7.11 -19.32
N VAL A 7 -4.12 5.80 -19.12
CA VAL A 7 -3.49 5.15 -18.00
C VAL A 7 -2.07 4.91 -18.47
N ASP A 8 -1.15 5.61 -17.87
CA ASP A 8 0.27 5.31 -18.01
C ASP A 8 0.50 3.94 -17.39
N VAL A 9 0.31 2.89 -18.19
CA VAL A 9 0.61 1.52 -17.78
C VAL A 9 2.13 1.38 -17.90
N ALA A 10 2.84 1.91 -16.91
CA ALA A 10 4.27 1.74 -16.79
C ALA A 10 4.59 0.24 -16.84
N GLY A 11 5.63 -0.14 -17.59
CA GLY A 11 6.00 -1.54 -17.77
C GLY A 11 6.15 -2.27 -16.42
N GLY A 12 5.42 -3.38 -16.26
CA GLY A 12 5.48 -4.22 -15.05
C GLY A 12 4.37 -3.97 -14.02
N PHE A 13 3.36 -3.15 -14.34
CA PHE A 13 2.22 -2.91 -13.46
C PHE A 13 0.92 -3.46 -14.03
N LEU A 14 0.09 -4.00 -13.14
CA LEU A 14 -1.29 -4.34 -13.37
C LEU A 14 -2.17 -3.17 -12.92
N THR A 15 -3.19 -2.83 -13.70
CA THR A 15 -4.26 -1.95 -13.22
C THR A 15 -5.57 -2.73 -13.20
N VAL A 16 -6.21 -2.78 -12.04
CA VAL A 16 -7.53 -3.41 -11.85
C VAL A 16 -8.60 -2.32 -11.88
N ARG A 17 -9.62 -2.51 -12.69
CA ARG A 17 -10.76 -1.59 -12.82
C ARG A 17 -12.08 -2.33 -12.74
N ALA A 18 -13.13 -1.57 -12.48
CA ALA A 18 -14.49 -2.08 -12.58
C ALA A 18 -15.20 -1.45 -13.79
N SER A 19 -16.04 -2.17 -14.46
CA SER A 19 -16.90 -1.64 -15.52
C SER A 19 -17.97 -0.74 -14.90
N GLY A 20 -18.20 0.40 -15.54
CA GLY A 20 -19.09 1.42 -14.99
C GLY A 20 -18.38 2.29 -13.92
N ALA A 21 -17.43 3.15 -14.34
CA ALA A 21 -16.56 3.93 -13.45
C ALA A 21 -17.29 4.74 -12.36
N ALA A 22 -18.52 5.20 -12.61
CA ALA A 22 -19.34 5.88 -11.61
C ALA A 22 -19.87 4.93 -10.54
N ALA A 23 -20.34 3.74 -10.92
CA ALA A 23 -20.83 2.72 -10.00
C ALA A 23 -19.69 2.11 -9.17
N ALA A 24 -18.51 1.93 -9.78
CA ALA A 24 -17.34 1.43 -9.11
C ALA A 24 -16.77 2.41 -8.09
N LYS A 25 -16.77 3.70 -8.39
CA LYS A 25 -16.34 4.76 -7.47
C LYS A 25 -17.31 4.88 -6.28
N ALA A 26 -18.61 4.72 -6.52
CA ALA A 26 -19.62 4.67 -5.47
C ALA A 26 -19.47 3.43 -4.57
N ALA A 27 -19.14 2.26 -5.14
CA ALA A 27 -18.88 1.04 -4.38
C ALA A 27 -17.64 1.13 -3.48
N LEU A 28 -16.61 1.86 -3.91
CA LEU A 28 -15.40 2.14 -3.11
C LEU A 28 -15.67 3.14 -1.97
N SER A 29 -16.66 4.01 -2.16
CA SER A 29 -17.06 5.01 -1.16
C SER A 29 -18.08 4.49 -0.11
N GLY A 30 -18.30 3.18 -0.04
CA GLY A 30 -19.24 2.56 0.92
C GLY A 30 -20.65 2.28 0.39
N GLY A 31 -20.91 2.53 -0.90
CA GLY A 31 -22.18 2.20 -1.55
C GLY A 31 -22.36 0.69 -1.79
N ALA A 32 -23.60 0.20 -1.77
CA ALA A 32 -23.96 -1.22 -1.92
C ALA A 32 -23.80 -1.77 -3.35
N ALA A 33 -23.50 -0.95 -4.36
CA ALA A 33 -23.38 -1.38 -5.74
C ALA A 33 -22.04 -2.06 -6.01
N THR A 34 -22.08 -3.36 -6.31
CA THR A 34 -20.92 -4.12 -6.79
C THR A 34 -20.87 -4.10 -8.32
N PRO A 35 -19.68 -3.97 -8.95
CA PRO A 35 -19.56 -3.98 -10.41
C PRO A 35 -19.88 -5.37 -10.96
N GLU A 36 -20.46 -5.43 -12.16
CA GLU A 36 -20.75 -6.70 -12.84
C GLU A 36 -19.47 -7.35 -13.39
N HIS A 37 -18.54 -6.53 -13.85
CA HIS A 37 -17.30 -6.99 -14.47
C HIS A 37 -16.08 -6.33 -13.85
N ILE A 38 -14.98 -7.07 -13.80
CA ILE A 38 -13.65 -6.61 -13.42
C ILE A 38 -12.76 -6.56 -14.67
N GLN A 39 -12.01 -5.50 -14.85
CA GLN A 39 -11.08 -5.31 -15.94
C GLN A 39 -9.65 -5.33 -15.42
N LEU A 40 -8.83 -6.18 -16.02
CA LEU A 40 -7.41 -6.32 -15.76
C LEU A 40 -6.67 -5.72 -16.96
N LEU A 41 -5.90 -4.66 -16.72
CA LEU A 41 -5.07 -4.04 -17.74
C LEU A 41 -3.60 -4.31 -17.43
N LEU A 42 -2.93 -5.01 -18.32
CA LEU A 42 -1.53 -5.38 -18.16
C LEU A 42 -0.76 -5.12 -19.46
N ARG A 43 0.39 -4.48 -19.36
CA ARG A 43 1.30 -4.33 -20.49
C ARG A 43 2.00 -5.67 -20.75
N CYS A 44 1.80 -6.21 -21.94
CA CYS A 44 2.32 -7.50 -22.37
C CYS A 44 3.17 -7.38 -23.62
N ALA A 45 4.18 -8.24 -23.74
CA ALA A 45 4.93 -8.42 -24.96
C ALA A 45 4.14 -9.34 -25.92
N VAL A 46 3.15 -8.79 -26.62
CA VAL A 46 2.39 -9.52 -27.63
C VAL A 46 3.12 -9.42 -28.98
N PRO A 47 3.42 -10.54 -29.65
CA PRO A 47 4.08 -10.53 -30.97
C PRO A 47 3.29 -9.68 -31.98
N LYS A 48 4.03 -8.90 -32.78
CA LYS A 48 3.43 -8.09 -33.84
C LYS A 48 2.84 -8.99 -34.92
N GLY A 49 1.68 -8.62 -35.44
CA GLY A 49 1.07 -9.36 -36.55
C GLY A 49 0.17 -10.53 -36.16
N LEU A 50 0.01 -10.82 -34.87
CA LEU A 50 -1.00 -11.80 -34.45
C LEU A 50 -2.41 -11.35 -34.83
N PRO A 51 -3.27 -12.26 -35.32
CA PRO A 51 -4.68 -11.99 -35.55
C PRO A 51 -5.34 -11.58 -34.22
N GLY A 52 -6.28 -10.63 -34.29
CA GLY A 52 -7.02 -10.19 -33.09
C GLY A 52 -6.40 -9.02 -32.34
N VAL A 53 -5.19 -8.57 -32.65
CA VAL A 53 -4.64 -7.30 -32.12
C VAL A 53 -5.48 -6.12 -32.62
N GLY A 54 -5.97 -5.29 -31.71
CA GLY A 54 -6.87 -4.17 -32.01
C GLY A 54 -8.35 -4.56 -32.06
N THR A 55 -8.71 -5.83 -31.89
CA THR A 55 -10.08 -6.31 -31.80
C THR A 55 -10.39 -6.91 -30.44
N GLU A 56 -11.66 -6.89 -30.05
CA GLU A 56 -12.13 -7.57 -28.84
C GLU A 56 -12.59 -8.98 -29.18
N LEU A 57 -11.96 -9.97 -28.57
CA LEU A 57 -12.43 -11.35 -28.58
C LEU A 57 -13.39 -11.56 -27.41
N ARG A 58 -14.61 -11.98 -27.69
CA ARG A 58 -15.65 -12.21 -26.71
C ARG A 58 -15.85 -13.70 -26.48
N PHE A 59 -15.92 -14.09 -25.21
CA PHE A 59 -16.16 -15.44 -24.74
C PHE A 59 -17.28 -15.41 -23.71
N PRO A 60 -17.85 -16.55 -23.32
CA PRO A 60 -18.77 -16.62 -22.20
C PRO A 60 -18.12 -16.06 -20.92
N ASP A 61 -18.77 -15.10 -20.27
CA ASP A 61 -18.36 -14.47 -19.02
C ASP A 61 -17.02 -13.68 -19.04
N CYS A 62 -16.35 -13.58 -20.18
CA CYS A 62 -15.14 -12.77 -20.30
C CYS A 62 -14.92 -12.24 -21.73
N SER A 63 -14.06 -11.20 -21.83
CA SER A 63 -13.56 -10.73 -23.12
C SER A 63 -12.08 -10.37 -23.01
N LEU A 64 -11.36 -10.55 -24.11
CA LEU A 64 -9.94 -10.24 -24.25
C LEU A 64 -9.77 -9.18 -25.34
N HIS A 65 -9.17 -8.06 -25.01
CA HIS A 65 -8.86 -6.99 -25.95
C HIS A 65 -7.37 -6.66 -25.89
N VAL A 66 -6.66 -6.85 -26.98
CA VAL A 66 -5.25 -6.46 -27.09
C VAL A 66 -5.16 -5.15 -27.83
N LEU A 67 -4.78 -4.10 -27.11
CA LEU A 67 -4.63 -2.76 -27.67
C LEU A 67 -3.31 -2.64 -28.48
N PRO A 68 -3.29 -1.81 -29.54
CA PRO A 68 -2.09 -1.64 -30.39
C PRO A 68 -0.84 -1.17 -29.62
N VAL A 69 -1.02 -0.56 -28.46
CA VAL A 69 0.08 -0.11 -27.58
C VAL A 69 0.68 -1.20 -26.71
N GLY A 70 0.33 -2.48 -26.95
CA GLY A 70 0.84 -3.61 -26.17
C GLY A 70 0.21 -3.72 -24.78
N VAL A 71 -0.97 -3.19 -24.61
CA VAL A 71 -1.77 -3.38 -23.37
C VAL A 71 -2.86 -4.41 -23.62
N VAL A 72 -2.90 -5.42 -22.80
CA VAL A 72 -3.98 -6.41 -22.78
C VAL A 72 -5.01 -5.96 -21.74
N MET A 73 -6.25 -5.91 -22.16
CA MET A 73 -7.40 -5.74 -21.30
C MET A 73 -8.22 -7.04 -21.27
N LEU A 74 -8.19 -7.71 -20.12
CA LEU A 74 -9.02 -8.88 -19.86
C LEU A 74 -10.20 -8.43 -18.98
N THR A 75 -11.41 -8.54 -19.50
CA THR A 75 -12.64 -8.25 -18.78
C THR A 75 -13.28 -9.58 -18.36
N VAL A 76 -13.59 -9.73 -17.09
CA VAL A 76 -14.18 -10.95 -16.53
C VAL A 76 -15.44 -10.63 -15.73
N ALA A 77 -16.45 -11.47 -15.84
CA ALA A 77 -17.65 -11.37 -15.00
C ALA A 77 -17.27 -11.60 -13.53
N ARG A 78 -17.59 -10.66 -12.66
CA ARG A 78 -17.27 -10.74 -11.23
C ARG A 78 -17.82 -12.01 -10.57
N ALA A 79 -19.03 -12.45 -10.99
CA ALA A 79 -19.66 -13.65 -10.46
C ALA A 79 -18.88 -14.95 -10.72
N ARG A 80 -17.93 -14.92 -11.65
CA ARG A 80 -17.07 -16.06 -12.01
C ARG A 80 -15.72 -16.06 -11.27
N LEU A 81 -15.40 -14.98 -10.57
CA LEU A 81 -14.20 -14.89 -9.73
C LEU A 81 -14.46 -15.53 -8.37
N THR A 82 -13.50 -16.31 -7.88
CA THR A 82 -13.53 -16.90 -6.53
C THR A 82 -13.07 -15.88 -5.48
N THR A 83 -12.25 -14.91 -5.90
CA THR A 83 -11.80 -13.80 -5.04
C THR A 83 -12.97 -12.85 -4.80
N ALA A 84 -13.29 -12.58 -3.53
CA ALA A 84 -14.34 -11.63 -3.19
C ALA A 84 -14.02 -10.21 -3.63
N PHE A 85 -15.02 -9.45 -4.08
CA PHE A 85 -14.81 -8.06 -4.51
C PHE A 85 -14.25 -7.16 -3.39
N ALA A 86 -14.63 -7.43 -2.13
CA ALA A 86 -14.11 -6.71 -0.98
C ALA A 86 -12.58 -6.80 -0.88
N ASP A 87 -12.02 -7.97 -1.18
CA ASP A 87 -10.58 -8.22 -1.13
C ASP A 87 -9.83 -7.53 -2.28
N LEU A 88 -10.53 -7.26 -3.40
CA LEU A 88 -9.95 -6.56 -4.55
C LEU A 88 -9.85 -5.05 -4.38
N LYS A 89 -10.54 -4.46 -3.39
CA LYS A 89 -10.57 -3.01 -3.17
C LYS A 89 -9.17 -2.37 -3.09
N PRO A 90 -8.17 -2.96 -2.39
CA PRO A 90 -6.83 -2.40 -2.33
C PRO A 90 -6.11 -2.32 -3.67
N LEU A 91 -6.50 -3.14 -4.65
CA LEU A 91 -5.90 -3.17 -5.98
C LEU A 91 -6.57 -2.22 -6.98
N MET A 92 -7.76 -1.71 -6.62
CA MET A 92 -8.60 -0.99 -7.59
C MET A 92 -8.02 0.38 -7.92
N PHE A 93 -7.98 0.70 -9.22
CA PHE A 93 -7.62 1.99 -9.78
C PHE A 93 -6.19 2.49 -9.48
N GLN A 94 -5.30 1.61 -9.03
CA GLN A 94 -3.91 1.93 -8.79
C GLN A 94 -2.98 0.96 -9.54
N PRO A 95 -1.75 1.36 -9.87
CA PRO A 95 -0.77 0.46 -10.45
C PRO A 95 -0.27 -0.52 -9.38
N VAL A 96 -0.41 -1.81 -9.66
CA VAL A 96 0.07 -2.89 -8.78
C VAL A 96 1.25 -3.57 -9.46
N PRO A 97 2.40 -3.72 -8.79
CA PRO A 97 3.54 -4.41 -9.36
C PRO A 97 3.21 -5.89 -9.63
N VAL A 98 3.63 -6.39 -10.79
CA VAL A 98 3.45 -7.78 -11.19
C VAL A 98 4.81 -8.42 -11.41
N ASP A 99 5.00 -9.60 -10.86
CA ASP A 99 6.21 -10.38 -11.05
C ASP A 99 6.47 -10.65 -12.53
N SER A 100 7.76 -10.67 -12.93
CA SER A 100 8.16 -10.82 -14.33
C SER A 100 7.77 -12.19 -14.90
N ALA A 101 7.85 -13.25 -14.10
CA ALA A 101 7.46 -14.60 -14.55
C ALA A 101 5.95 -14.69 -14.77
N LEU A 102 5.14 -14.10 -13.88
CA LEU A 102 3.70 -14.05 -14.04
C LEU A 102 3.29 -13.21 -15.27
N ARG A 103 3.99 -12.10 -15.52
CA ARG A 103 3.77 -11.27 -16.70
C ARG A 103 4.09 -12.02 -17.99
N THR A 104 5.21 -12.78 -18.03
CA THR A 104 5.58 -13.63 -19.16
C THR A 104 4.53 -14.69 -19.40
N LEU A 105 4.14 -15.44 -18.35
CA LEU A 105 3.10 -16.46 -18.43
C LEU A 105 1.79 -15.89 -18.99
N PHE A 106 1.37 -14.71 -18.50
CA PHE A 106 0.16 -14.05 -19.00
C PHE A 106 0.30 -13.64 -20.46
N SER A 107 1.46 -13.10 -20.87
CA SER A 107 1.72 -12.69 -22.26
C SER A 107 1.69 -13.86 -23.21
N ASP A 108 2.33 -14.98 -22.84
CA ASP A 108 2.37 -16.19 -23.65
C ASP A 108 1.00 -16.83 -23.79
N ALA A 109 0.24 -16.90 -22.69
CA ALA A 109 -1.12 -17.42 -22.72
C ALA A 109 -2.03 -16.57 -23.64
N VAL A 110 -1.94 -15.24 -23.54
CA VAL A 110 -2.67 -14.33 -24.44
C VAL A 110 -2.28 -14.54 -25.89
N ALA A 111 -0.98 -14.67 -26.20
CA ALA A 111 -0.50 -14.92 -27.55
C ALA A 111 -1.07 -16.23 -28.12
N HIS A 112 -1.08 -17.30 -27.32
CA HIS A 112 -1.65 -18.58 -27.71
C HIS A 112 -3.18 -18.50 -27.94
N VAL A 113 -3.90 -17.80 -27.07
CA VAL A 113 -5.35 -17.58 -27.25
C VAL A 113 -5.61 -16.84 -28.55
N LEU A 114 -4.85 -15.77 -28.86
CA LEU A 114 -5.00 -15.01 -30.10
C LEU A 114 -4.75 -15.87 -31.34
N ALA A 115 -3.73 -16.75 -31.29
CA ALA A 115 -3.39 -17.64 -32.40
C ALA A 115 -4.43 -18.74 -32.63
N ALA A 116 -5.03 -19.25 -31.54
CA ALA A 116 -5.87 -20.47 -31.58
C ALA A 116 -7.38 -20.20 -31.47
N ALA A 117 -7.80 -18.96 -31.20
CA ALA A 117 -9.18 -18.62 -30.83
C ALA A 117 -10.25 -19.06 -31.85
N ARG A 118 -9.90 -19.16 -33.13
CA ARG A 118 -10.84 -19.58 -34.18
C ARG A 118 -11.07 -21.08 -34.29
N GLY A 119 -10.17 -21.89 -33.70
CA GLY A 119 -10.18 -23.36 -33.82
C GLY A 119 -10.51 -24.11 -32.54
N LEU A 120 -10.64 -23.41 -31.40
CA LEU A 120 -10.85 -24.02 -30.10
C LEU A 120 -12.26 -23.73 -29.55
N ASP A 121 -12.68 -24.57 -28.62
CA ASP A 121 -13.96 -24.39 -27.91
C ASP A 121 -13.98 -23.06 -27.13
N PRO A 122 -14.96 -22.17 -27.38
CA PRO A 122 -15.07 -20.89 -26.69
C PRO A 122 -15.24 -21.00 -25.16
N HIS A 123 -15.90 -22.06 -24.66
CA HIS A 123 -16.09 -22.26 -23.23
C HIS A 123 -14.76 -22.67 -22.55
N GLY A 124 -13.99 -23.55 -23.20
CA GLY A 124 -12.66 -23.91 -22.73
C GLY A 124 -11.70 -22.72 -22.67
N LEU A 125 -11.72 -21.86 -23.71
CA LEU A 125 -10.93 -20.64 -23.73
C LEU A 125 -11.38 -19.63 -22.65
N ALA A 126 -12.70 -19.48 -22.44
CA ALA A 126 -13.22 -18.66 -21.35
C ALA A 126 -12.72 -19.15 -19.99
N HIS A 127 -12.79 -20.45 -19.74
CA HIS A 127 -12.32 -21.05 -18.49
C HIS A 127 -10.84 -20.80 -18.26
N HIS A 128 -10.02 -20.94 -19.28
CA HIS A 128 -8.59 -20.66 -19.23
C HIS A 128 -8.31 -19.18 -18.91
N LEU A 129 -9.00 -18.25 -19.56
CA LEU A 129 -8.84 -16.81 -19.32
C LEU A 129 -9.31 -16.40 -17.91
N LEU A 130 -10.39 -17.00 -17.40
CA LEU A 130 -10.87 -16.80 -16.03
C LEU A 130 -9.83 -17.31 -15.01
N GLY A 131 -9.22 -18.48 -15.24
CA GLY A 131 -8.14 -19.00 -14.41
C GLY A 131 -6.92 -18.10 -14.39
N LEU A 132 -6.55 -17.54 -15.54
CA LEU A 132 -5.47 -16.53 -15.63
C LEU A 132 -5.80 -15.26 -14.87
N ALA A 133 -7.01 -14.74 -15.00
CA ALA A 133 -7.46 -13.56 -14.26
C ALA A 133 -7.35 -13.80 -12.74
N GLU A 134 -7.83 -14.95 -12.28
CA GLU A 134 -7.77 -15.32 -10.87
C GLU A 134 -6.32 -15.45 -10.37
N LEU A 135 -5.43 -16.07 -11.15
CA LEU A 135 -4.03 -16.19 -10.82
C LEU A 135 -3.35 -14.80 -10.67
N VAL A 136 -3.60 -13.90 -11.62
CA VAL A 136 -3.05 -12.53 -11.59
C VAL A 136 -3.59 -11.75 -10.39
N LEU A 137 -4.88 -11.82 -10.12
CA LEU A 137 -5.50 -11.12 -9.00
C LEU A 137 -4.99 -11.62 -7.65
N ARG A 138 -4.91 -12.95 -7.45
CA ARG A 138 -4.38 -13.53 -6.20
C ARG A 138 -2.92 -13.21 -5.99
N SER A 139 -2.10 -13.26 -7.04
CA SER A 139 -0.69 -12.88 -6.95
C SER A 139 -0.54 -11.40 -6.60
N ALA A 140 -1.33 -10.52 -7.21
CA ALA A 140 -1.34 -9.10 -6.91
C ALA A 140 -1.78 -8.81 -5.46
N LEU A 141 -2.83 -9.49 -4.98
CA LEU A 141 -3.29 -9.39 -3.59
C LEU A 141 -2.21 -9.80 -2.61
N ARG A 142 -1.56 -10.94 -2.86
CA ARG A 142 -0.47 -11.41 -2.01
C ARG A 142 0.68 -10.40 -1.94
N ALA A 143 1.11 -9.89 -3.09
CA ALA A 143 2.16 -8.87 -3.16
C ALA A 143 1.78 -7.58 -2.41
N GLU A 144 0.52 -7.18 -2.45
CA GLU A 144 0.02 -6.01 -1.73
C GLU A 144 -0.01 -6.25 -0.21
N LEU A 145 -0.46 -7.42 0.25
CA LEU A 145 -0.42 -7.81 1.66
C LEU A 145 1.02 -7.85 2.19
N ASP A 146 1.93 -8.50 1.48
CA ASP A 146 3.35 -8.56 1.84
C ASP A 146 3.96 -7.14 1.93
N ARG A 147 3.54 -6.24 1.05
CA ARG A 147 3.96 -4.84 1.06
C ARG A 147 3.45 -4.08 2.29
N VAL A 148 2.18 -4.28 2.64
CA VAL A 148 1.58 -3.66 3.83
C VAL A 148 2.26 -4.17 5.10
N ASP A 149 2.46 -5.48 5.22
CA ASP A 149 3.12 -6.10 6.36
C ASP A 149 4.57 -5.62 6.50
N ALA A 150 5.30 -5.50 5.40
CA ALA A 150 6.65 -4.95 5.39
C ALA A 150 6.69 -3.49 5.86
N VAL A 151 5.72 -2.65 5.49
CA VAL A 151 5.61 -1.27 5.95
C VAL A 151 5.33 -1.21 7.45
N VAL A 152 4.38 -2.03 7.95
CA VAL A 152 4.03 -2.11 9.38
C VAL A 152 5.24 -2.57 10.20
N THR A 153 5.95 -3.60 9.75
CA THR A 153 7.14 -4.12 10.40
C THR A 153 8.24 -3.06 10.48
N ARG A 154 8.56 -2.41 9.35
CA ARG A 154 9.56 -1.34 9.30
C ARG A 154 9.21 -0.16 10.19
N ARG A 155 7.93 0.21 10.26
CA ARG A 155 7.46 1.27 11.13
C ARG A 155 7.67 0.91 12.61
N ARG A 156 7.37 -0.34 12.98
CA ARG A 156 7.58 -0.84 14.35
C ARG A 156 9.06 -0.82 14.73
N GLU A 157 9.94 -1.32 13.85
CA GLU A 157 11.39 -1.30 14.05
C GLU A 157 11.92 0.14 14.26
N ALA A 158 11.47 1.09 13.44
CA ALA A 158 11.86 2.49 13.59
C ALA A 158 11.38 3.11 14.92
N VAL A 159 10.16 2.78 15.37
CA VAL A 159 9.66 3.25 16.67
C VAL A 159 10.45 2.62 17.82
N GLU A 160 10.81 1.36 17.72
CA GLU A 160 11.64 0.69 18.75
C GLU A 160 13.02 1.32 18.83
N TYR A 161 13.69 1.53 17.71
CA TYR A 161 14.94 2.27 17.68
C TYR A 161 14.82 3.65 18.34
N MET A 162 13.73 4.41 18.04
CA MET A 162 13.50 5.69 18.71
C MET A 162 13.40 5.53 20.23
N ARG A 163 12.68 4.51 20.73
CA ARG A 163 12.51 4.26 22.17
C ARG A 163 13.83 3.95 22.87
N GLU A 164 14.67 3.13 22.27
CA GLU A 164 15.97 2.75 22.79
C GLU A 164 16.92 3.96 22.91
N HIS A 165 16.77 4.93 21.99
CA HIS A 165 17.68 6.09 21.88
C HIS A 165 17.07 7.41 22.39
N LEU A 166 15.93 7.38 23.10
CA LEU A 166 15.22 8.59 23.57
C LEU A 166 16.08 9.52 24.41
N ALA A 167 17.03 8.96 25.21
CA ALA A 167 17.91 9.72 26.06
C ALA A 167 18.92 10.59 25.29
N ASP A 168 19.19 10.25 24.02
CA ASP A 168 20.11 11.02 23.19
C ASP A 168 19.41 12.28 22.66
N PRO A 169 19.88 13.48 23.06
CA PRO A 169 19.27 14.75 22.61
C PRO A 169 19.43 14.99 21.10
N THR A 170 20.38 14.31 20.44
CA THR A 170 20.63 14.44 19.00
C THR A 170 19.77 13.48 18.17
N LEU A 171 18.94 12.64 18.82
CA LEU A 171 18.02 11.77 18.11
C LEU A 171 17.04 12.58 17.25
N GLY A 172 17.06 12.32 15.95
CA GLY A 172 16.23 12.99 14.97
C GLY A 172 16.02 12.12 13.72
N ALA A 173 15.32 12.66 12.75
CA ALA A 173 14.95 11.92 11.52
C ALA A 173 16.19 11.38 10.76
N ASP A 174 17.29 12.11 10.76
CA ASP A 174 18.52 11.68 10.08
C ASP A 174 19.10 10.42 10.70
N ARG A 175 19.23 10.39 12.03
CA ARG A 175 19.76 9.23 12.76
C ARG A 175 18.85 8.01 12.67
N VAL A 176 17.54 8.22 12.71
CA VAL A 176 16.57 7.12 12.51
C VAL A 176 16.67 6.56 11.09
N ALA A 177 16.75 7.43 10.07
CA ALA A 177 16.89 7.00 8.68
C ALA A 177 18.19 6.22 8.43
N GLU A 178 19.30 6.70 8.99
CA GLU A 178 20.62 6.04 8.93
C GLU A 178 20.58 4.66 9.60
N ALA A 179 20.06 4.55 10.81
CA ALA A 179 19.94 3.30 11.54
C ALA A 179 19.05 2.27 10.82
N MET A 180 18.01 2.73 10.13
CA MET A 180 17.10 1.88 9.36
C MET A 180 17.62 1.59 7.93
N PHE A 181 18.79 2.11 7.55
CA PHE A 181 19.37 2.00 6.20
C PHE A 181 18.41 2.46 5.09
N ILE A 182 17.68 3.56 5.32
CA ILE A 182 16.75 4.15 4.37
C ILE A 182 17.00 5.67 4.19
N SER A 183 16.49 6.22 3.08
CA SER A 183 16.52 7.67 2.90
C SER A 183 15.54 8.38 3.85
N ARG A 184 15.80 9.66 4.19
CA ARG A 184 14.86 10.52 4.93
C ARG A 184 13.46 10.53 4.28
N ARG A 185 13.41 10.65 2.95
CA ARG A 185 12.14 10.61 2.20
C ARG A 185 11.37 9.33 2.49
N ARG A 186 12.06 8.18 2.50
CA ARG A 186 11.43 6.90 2.80
C ARG A 186 10.96 6.81 4.25
N LEU A 187 11.74 7.35 5.19
CA LEU A 187 11.33 7.43 6.60
C LEU A 187 10.05 8.27 6.76
N TYR A 188 9.96 9.44 6.13
CA TYR A 188 8.73 10.24 6.17
C TYR A 188 7.53 9.52 5.55
N GLN A 189 7.72 8.75 4.48
CA GLN A 189 6.67 7.92 3.90
C GLN A 189 6.17 6.81 4.85
N LEU A 190 7.05 6.26 5.71
CA LEU A 190 6.64 5.30 6.73
C LEU A 190 5.74 5.93 7.81
N PHE A 191 5.86 7.24 8.03
CA PHE A 191 5.13 8.00 9.06
C PHE A 191 4.22 9.06 8.44
N ASP A 192 3.61 8.76 7.29
CA ASP A 192 2.66 9.64 6.59
C ASP A 192 1.24 9.53 7.19
N ASP A 193 1.17 9.65 8.51
CA ASP A 193 -0.08 9.62 9.30
C ASP A 193 -0.44 10.99 9.90
N GLY A 194 0.17 12.06 9.36
CA GLY A 194 0.00 13.43 9.85
C GLY A 194 0.84 13.79 11.08
N GLN A 195 1.51 12.81 11.73
CA GLN A 195 2.50 13.05 12.76
C GLN A 195 3.90 12.85 12.17
N GLY A 196 4.67 13.90 12.00
CA GLY A 196 6.05 13.81 11.56
C GLY A 196 6.95 13.08 12.57
N VAL A 197 8.09 12.56 12.09
CA VAL A 197 9.07 11.80 12.90
C VAL A 197 9.50 12.57 14.16
N SER A 198 9.75 13.87 14.04
CA SER A 198 10.15 14.72 15.18
C SER A 198 9.06 14.83 16.24
N GLU A 199 7.81 14.92 15.83
CA GLU A 199 6.66 14.97 16.75
C GLU A 199 6.49 13.64 17.48
N ARG A 200 6.70 12.54 16.78
CA ARG A 200 6.67 11.19 17.37
C ARG A 200 7.78 10.99 18.41
N ILE A 201 9.02 11.39 18.13
CA ILE A 201 10.11 11.36 19.10
C ILE A 201 9.76 12.22 20.33
N ARG A 202 9.19 13.40 20.11
CA ARG A 202 8.72 14.29 21.19
C ARG A 202 7.65 13.61 22.05
N GLY A 203 6.65 13.00 21.42
CA GLY A 203 5.61 12.25 22.12
C GLY A 203 6.17 11.13 22.98
N LEU A 204 7.06 10.30 22.42
CA LEU A 204 7.71 9.21 23.13
C LEU A 204 8.54 9.70 24.34
N ARG A 205 9.26 10.84 24.20
CA ARG A 205 9.97 11.47 25.32
C ARG A 205 9.05 11.94 26.43
N ILE A 206 7.90 12.51 26.07
CA ILE A 206 6.88 12.94 27.05
C ILE A 206 6.26 11.72 27.74
N ASP A 207 5.95 10.64 27.02
CA ASP A 207 5.39 9.43 27.63
C ASP A 207 6.37 8.77 28.59
N ARG A 208 7.66 8.71 28.24
CA ARG A 208 8.71 8.28 29.16
C ARG A 208 8.80 9.17 30.41
N ALA A 209 8.71 10.50 30.21
CA ALA A 209 8.73 11.44 31.34
C ALA A 209 7.52 11.26 32.26
N LYS A 210 6.31 11.02 31.72
CA LYS A 210 5.11 10.72 32.50
C LYS A 210 5.31 9.45 33.36
N ALA A 211 5.88 8.39 32.75
CA ALA A 211 6.18 7.16 33.49
C ALA A 211 7.16 7.41 34.64
N LEU A 212 8.24 8.15 34.40
CA LEU A 212 9.23 8.48 35.46
C LEU A 212 8.68 9.42 36.54
N LEU A 213 7.80 10.37 36.16
CA LEU A 213 7.17 11.27 37.13
C LEU A 213 6.14 10.57 38.01
N ALA A 214 5.48 9.53 37.52
CA ALA A 214 4.51 8.74 38.24
C ALA A 214 5.15 7.61 39.09
N ASP A 215 6.43 7.30 38.85
CA ASP A 215 7.13 6.22 39.53
C ASP A 215 7.56 6.67 40.95
N PRO A 216 7.07 6.01 42.04
CA PRO A 216 7.51 6.31 43.40
C PRO A 216 9.02 6.13 43.60
N ALA A 217 9.66 5.20 42.90
CA ALA A 217 11.09 4.98 42.96
C ALA A 217 11.91 6.16 42.38
N ALA A 218 11.29 6.95 41.53
CA ALA A 218 11.89 8.14 40.93
C ALA A 218 11.48 9.45 41.66
N ALA A 219 10.73 9.38 42.76
CA ALA A 219 10.23 10.55 43.49
C ALA A 219 11.31 11.52 43.94
N ALA A 220 12.48 10.99 44.34
CA ALA A 220 13.63 11.81 44.75
C ALA A 220 14.36 12.52 43.59
N ARG A 221 14.11 12.14 42.35
CA ARG A 221 14.80 12.71 41.18
C ARG A 221 14.29 14.12 40.86
N GLY A 222 15.20 15.03 40.56
CA GLY A 222 14.86 16.39 40.12
C GLY A 222 14.20 16.42 38.74
N ILE A 223 13.30 17.37 38.50
CA ILE A 223 12.65 17.57 37.19
C ILE A 223 13.67 17.72 36.07
N GLY A 224 14.80 18.43 36.35
CA GLY A 224 15.89 18.61 35.38
C GLY A 224 16.66 17.32 35.08
N GLU A 225 16.72 16.39 36.02
CA GLU A 225 17.34 15.07 35.83
C GLU A 225 16.45 14.18 34.93
N ILE A 226 15.15 14.16 35.20
CA ILE A 226 14.17 13.44 34.36
C ILE A 226 14.15 14.02 32.94
N ALA A 227 14.23 15.35 32.80
CA ALA A 227 14.32 15.98 31.50
C ALA A 227 15.51 15.48 30.68
N ARG A 228 16.70 15.41 31.29
CA ARG A 228 17.92 14.90 30.63
C ARG A 228 17.82 13.42 30.28
N GLU A 229 17.30 12.61 31.18
CA GLU A 229 17.09 11.18 30.95
C GLU A 229 16.10 10.91 29.81
N CYS A 230 15.15 11.81 29.58
CA CYS A 230 14.23 11.80 28.45
C CYS A 230 14.78 12.48 27.18
N GLY A 231 16.07 12.88 27.16
CA GLY A 231 16.72 13.46 25.97
C GLY A 231 16.41 14.93 25.71
N PHE A 232 15.94 15.69 26.71
CA PHE A 232 15.79 17.14 26.59
C PHE A 232 17.09 17.85 27.00
N VAL A 233 17.56 18.74 26.13
CA VAL A 233 18.77 19.55 26.39
C VAL A 233 18.57 20.52 27.56
N SER A 234 17.34 21.00 27.77
CA SER A 234 17.02 22.05 28.75
C SER A 234 15.75 21.68 29.54
N ALA A 235 15.82 21.80 30.87
CA ALA A 235 14.66 21.61 31.75
C ALA A 235 13.54 22.65 31.46
N ALA A 236 13.89 23.85 31.04
CA ALA A 236 12.91 24.88 30.67
C ALA A 236 12.16 24.50 29.36
N HIS A 237 12.88 23.96 28.39
CA HIS A 237 12.27 23.45 27.14
C HIS A 237 11.39 22.24 27.44
N PHE A 238 11.87 21.31 28.26
CA PHE A 238 11.07 20.16 28.73
C PHE A 238 9.76 20.59 29.38
N SER A 239 9.82 21.48 30.38
CA SER A 239 8.64 21.92 31.13
C SER A 239 7.59 22.59 30.26
N ARG A 240 8.01 23.40 29.29
CA ARG A 240 7.10 24.01 28.30
C ARG A 240 6.46 22.97 27.40
N THR A 241 7.27 22.05 26.84
CA THR A 241 6.80 20.98 25.96
C THR A 241 5.86 20.04 26.70
N PHE A 242 6.20 19.66 27.93
CA PHE A 242 5.36 18.80 28.76
C PHE A 242 4.00 19.44 29.05
N ARG A 243 3.99 20.72 29.46
CA ARG A 243 2.75 21.46 29.68
C ARG A 243 1.91 21.60 28.41
N GLN A 244 2.53 21.82 27.26
CA GLN A 244 1.85 21.92 25.98
C GLN A 244 1.14 20.61 25.61
N VAL A 245 1.75 19.45 25.88
CA VAL A 245 1.21 18.13 25.51
C VAL A 245 0.26 17.57 26.58
N VAL A 246 0.59 17.77 27.86
CA VAL A 246 -0.14 17.17 29.00
C VAL A 246 -1.16 18.12 29.64
N GLY A 247 -1.05 19.42 29.38
CA GLY A 247 -1.92 20.45 29.98
C GLY A 247 -1.50 20.93 31.36
N ARG A 248 -0.57 20.20 32.03
CA ARG A 248 -0.03 20.51 33.37
C ARG A 248 1.49 20.56 33.34
N THR A 249 2.11 21.26 34.27
CA THR A 249 3.57 21.23 34.44
C THR A 249 4.05 19.87 34.96
N PRO A 250 5.32 19.49 34.74
CA PRO A 250 5.86 18.25 35.31
C PRO A 250 5.75 18.17 36.84
N THR A 251 5.89 19.31 37.53
CA THR A 251 5.77 19.36 39.00
C THR A 251 4.32 19.13 39.44
N GLU A 252 3.35 19.79 38.79
CA GLU A 252 1.91 19.57 39.05
C GLU A 252 1.49 18.12 38.73
N PHE A 253 2.04 17.54 37.66
CA PHE A 253 1.75 16.17 37.27
C PHE A 253 2.29 15.14 38.30
N ARG A 254 3.44 15.41 38.92
CA ARG A 254 4.02 14.58 39.99
C ARG A 254 3.24 14.65 41.27
N ALA A 255 2.66 15.81 41.59
CA ALA A 255 1.95 16.04 42.84
C ALA A 255 0.53 15.46 42.92
N GLY A 256 0.01 14.92 41.82
CA GLY A 256 -1.33 14.34 41.74
C GLY A 256 -2.09 14.72 40.50
#